data_3fe51c379486babe317f51b08dac2578
#
_entry.id   3fe51c379486babe317f51b08dac2578
#
_cell.length_a   1.000
_cell.length_b   1.000
_cell.length_c   1.000
_cell.angle_alpha   90.00
_cell.angle_beta   90.00
_cell.angle_gamma   90.00
#
_symmetry.space_group_name_H-M   'P 1'
#
loop_
_entity.id
_entity.type
_entity.pdbx_description
1 polymer ?
#
loop_
_entity_poly.entity_id
_entity_poly.type
_entity_poly.pdbx_seq_one_letter_code
_entity_poly.pdbx_strand_id
1 'polypeptide(L)'
;MKRTDTSDWPCTIARAADVLGDHWNLLIIRQACLGTRRFDDFQTALGISRNILTQRLNRIVEEGMLTKVTYDESRQRHEYRLTDKGREVYPILAAMAAWGDRWLTGPEGTPLILHHTTCDHDMHAEVVCSECQEPLHVRDIRATPGPGYPSS
;
A
#
# COMPACT_ATOMS: atom_id res chain seq x y z
N MET A 1 12.81 18.21 7.20
CA MET A 1 13.50 18.04 5.90
C MET A 1 12.48 18.21 4.80
N LYS A 2 12.72 19.10 3.84
CA LYS A 2 11.79 19.35 2.72
C LYS A 2 11.86 18.11 1.79
N ARG A 3 10.72 17.45 1.56
CA ARG A 3 10.64 16.30 0.66
C ARG A 3 10.95 16.77 -0.78
N THR A 4 11.83 16.07 -1.48
CA THR A 4 12.10 16.33 -2.90
C THR A 4 10.86 15.90 -3.69
N ASP A 5 10.37 16.78 -4.55
CA ASP A 5 9.30 16.42 -5.48
C ASP A 5 9.89 15.54 -6.60
N THR A 6 9.34 14.37 -6.76
CA THR A 6 9.78 13.37 -7.75
C THR A 6 8.69 13.08 -8.79
N SER A 7 7.63 13.87 -8.82
CA SER A 7 6.48 13.67 -9.73
C SER A 7 6.87 13.71 -11.21
N ASP A 8 7.86 14.55 -11.55
CA ASP A 8 8.35 14.73 -12.92
C ASP A 8 9.48 13.76 -13.32
N TRP A 9 9.91 12.91 -12.42
CA TRP A 9 10.96 11.95 -12.74
C TRP A 9 10.44 10.89 -13.73
N PRO A 10 11.24 10.50 -14.74
CA PRO A 10 10.89 9.41 -15.65
C PRO A 10 11.08 8.04 -14.99
N CYS A 11 10.52 7.90 -13.81
CA CYS A 11 10.64 6.71 -12.95
C CYS A 11 9.34 6.44 -12.23
N THR A 12 8.63 5.38 -12.62
CA THR A 12 7.37 4.97 -11.99
C THR A 12 7.54 4.56 -10.53
N ILE A 13 8.70 4.04 -10.16
CA ILE A 13 9.00 3.72 -8.74
C ILE A 13 9.05 5.02 -7.92
N ALA A 14 9.69 6.08 -8.43
CA ALA A 14 9.75 7.36 -7.75
C ALA A 14 8.35 7.97 -7.55
N ARG A 15 7.50 7.92 -8.58
CA ARG A 15 6.11 8.37 -8.51
C ARG A 15 5.28 7.54 -7.52
N ALA A 16 5.43 6.21 -7.54
CA ALA A 16 4.77 5.33 -6.58
C ALA A 16 5.25 5.58 -5.15
N ALA A 17 6.56 5.79 -4.96
CA ALA A 17 7.12 6.12 -3.65
C ALA A 17 6.66 7.50 -3.15
N ASP A 18 6.33 8.44 -4.04
CA ASP A 18 5.75 9.72 -3.63
C ASP A 18 4.37 9.55 -2.98
N VAL A 19 3.60 8.61 -3.43
CA VAL A 19 2.25 8.30 -2.93
C VAL A 19 2.30 7.31 -1.76
N LEU A 20 3.03 6.21 -1.90
CA LEU A 20 3.07 5.09 -0.95
C LEU A 20 4.21 5.18 0.07
N GLY A 21 5.26 5.94 -0.19
CA GLY A 21 6.50 5.94 0.61
C GLY A 21 6.38 6.53 2.02
N ASP A 22 5.24 7.10 2.38
CA ASP A 22 4.95 7.47 3.77
C ASP A 22 4.43 6.24 4.52
N HIS A 23 5.09 5.87 5.63
CA HIS A 23 4.73 4.68 6.38
C HIS A 23 3.28 4.70 6.90
N TRP A 24 2.74 5.87 7.24
CA TRP A 24 1.35 5.98 7.66
C TRP A 24 0.37 5.68 6.53
N ASN A 25 0.69 6.09 5.30
CA ASN A 25 -0.16 5.77 4.14
C ASN A 25 -0.26 4.25 3.95
N LEU A 26 0.87 3.55 3.99
CA LEU A 26 0.90 2.09 3.89
C LEU A 26 0.11 1.41 5.01
N LEU A 27 0.28 1.86 6.27
CA LEU A 27 -0.42 1.28 7.42
C LEU A 27 -1.92 1.58 7.39
N ILE A 28 -2.35 2.76 6.94
CA ILE A 28 -3.77 3.11 6.78
C ILE A 28 -4.40 2.24 5.69
N ILE A 29 -3.75 2.08 4.53
CA ILE A 29 -4.26 1.24 3.44
C ILE A 29 -4.34 -0.22 3.91
N ARG A 30 -3.32 -0.72 4.63
CA ARG A 30 -3.36 -2.06 5.24
C ARG A 30 -4.60 -2.22 6.14
N GLN A 31 -4.87 -1.27 7.03
CA GLN A 31 -6.03 -1.32 7.90
C GLN A 31 -7.35 -1.28 7.11
N ALA A 32 -7.42 -0.48 6.05
CA ALA A 32 -8.58 -0.47 5.17
C ALA A 32 -8.78 -1.83 4.48
N CYS A 33 -7.71 -2.51 4.07
CA CYS A 33 -7.76 -3.87 3.53
C CYS A 33 -8.26 -4.89 4.57
N LEU A 34 -7.98 -4.68 5.86
CA LEU A 34 -8.49 -5.48 6.97
C LEU A 34 -9.94 -5.14 7.36
N GLY A 35 -10.58 -4.21 6.64
CA GLY A 35 -11.98 -3.86 6.84
C GLY A 35 -12.24 -2.64 7.73
N THR A 36 -11.20 -1.95 8.20
CA THR A 36 -11.35 -0.68 8.95
C THR A 36 -11.91 0.39 8.02
N ARG A 37 -12.96 1.10 8.47
CA ARG A 37 -13.66 2.10 7.65
C ARG A 37 -13.87 3.44 8.34
N ARG A 38 -13.92 3.48 9.67
CA ARG A 38 -14.24 4.70 10.44
C ARG A 38 -12.97 5.35 10.95
N PHE A 39 -13.00 6.68 11.03
CA PHE A 39 -11.89 7.49 11.49
C PHE A 39 -11.37 7.03 12.87
N ASP A 40 -12.28 6.86 13.84
CA ASP A 40 -11.90 6.51 15.21
C ASP A 40 -11.34 5.09 15.30
N ASP A 41 -11.80 4.16 14.45
CA ASP A 41 -11.27 2.79 14.36
C ASP A 41 -9.84 2.79 13.79
N PHE A 42 -9.56 3.60 12.76
CA PHE A 42 -8.19 3.81 12.26
C PHE A 42 -7.29 4.39 13.34
N GLN A 43 -7.77 5.42 14.06
CA GLN A 43 -7.00 6.05 15.12
C GLN A 43 -6.65 5.07 16.21
N THR A 44 -7.60 4.27 16.66
CA THR A 44 -7.41 3.25 17.71
C THR A 44 -6.45 2.16 17.26
N ALA A 45 -6.65 1.63 16.05
CA ALA A 45 -5.85 0.52 15.53
C ALA A 45 -4.38 0.90 15.28
N LEU A 46 -4.12 2.15 14.91
CA LEU A 46 -2.78 2.63 14.54
C LEU A 46 -2.07 3.42 15.65
N GLY A 47 -2.78 3.84 16.69
CA GLY A 47 -2.21 4.71 17.73
C GLY A 47 -1.74 6.07 17.20
N ILE A 48 -2.26 6.51 16.07
CA ILE A 48 -1.86 7.73 15.36
C ILE A 48 -2.59 8.96 15.93
N SER A 49 -1.92 10.12 15.94
CA SER A 49 -2.59 11.36 16.34
C SER A 49 -3.69 11.75 15.36
N ARG A 50 -4.76 12.38 15.88
CA ARG A 50 -5.90 12.83 15.08
C ARG A 50 -5.49 13.73 13.90
N ASN A 51 -4.57 14.65 14.13
CA ASN A 51 -4.10 15.58 13.10
C ASN A 51 -3.37 14.86 11.97
N ILE A 52 -2.46 13.95 12.30
CA ILE A 52 -1.71 13.18 11.29
C ILE A 52 -2.68 12.27 10.53
N LEU A 53 -3.57 11.56 11.21
CA LEU A 53 -4.56 10.70 10.56
C LEU A 53 -5.45 11.48 9.58
N THR A 54 -5.93 12.66 9.97
CA THR A 54 -6.73 13.53 9.10
C THR A 54 -5.96 13.89 7.83
N GLN A 55 -4.72 14.34 7.97
CA GLN A 55 -3.88 14.70 6.82
C GLN A 55 -3.63 13.51 5.89
N ARG A 56 -3.35 12.33 6.45
CA ARG A 56 -3.07 11.13 5.66
C ARG A 56 -4.30 10.59 4.97
N LEU A 57 -5.44 10.52 5.64
CA LEU A 57 -6.71 10.09 5.02
C LEU A 57 -7.12 11.03 3.88
N ASN A 58 -6.99 12.35 4.06
CA ASN A 58 -7.27 13.30 2.99
C ASN A 58 -6.34 13.08 1.79
N ARG A 59 -5.03 12.91 2.02
CA ARG A 59 -4.07 12.62 0.95
C ARG A 59 -4.40 11.32 0.21
N ILE A 60 -4.72 10.24 0.92
CA ILE A 60 -5.07 8.94 0.33
C ILE A 60 -6.38 9.04 -0.49
N VAL A 61 -7.33 9.87 -0.06
CA VAL A 61 -8.57 10.16 -0.81
C VAL A 61 -8.26 11.00 -2.06
N GLU A 62 -7.44 12.03 -1.96
CA GLU A 62 -6.99 12.85 -3.10
C GLU A 62 -6.27 12.02 -4.14
N GLU A 63 -5.44 11.06 -3.71
CA GLU A 63 -4.77 10.11 -4.60
C GLU A 63 -5.71 9.03 -5.18
N GLY A 64 -6.97 9.02 -4.78
CA GLY A 64 -7.99 8.12 -5.29
C GLY A 64 -7.86 6.66 -4.83
N MET A 65 -7.14 6.39 -3.73
CA MET A 65 -7.03 5.04 -3.15
C MET A 65 -8.14 4.73 -2.15
N LEU A 66 -8.66 5.77 -1.48
CA LEU A 66 -9.87 5.68 -0.67
C LEU A 66 -10.92 6.64 -1.21
N THR A 67 -12.17 6.32 -0.98
CA THR A 67 -13.30 7.23 -1.14
C THR A 67 -13.95 7.48 0.21
N LYS A 68 -14.41 8.71 0.43
CA LYS A 68 -15.12 9.11 1.64
C LYS A 68 -16.62 9.06 1.39
N VAL A 69 -17.32 8.23 2.13
CA VAL A 69 -18.77 8.03 1.99
C VAL A 69 -19.46 8.49 3.26
N THR A 70 -20.42 9.39 3.14
CA THR A 70 -21.26 9.82 4.27
C THR A 70 -22.28 8.72 4.56
N TYR A 71 -22.35 8.25 5.79
CA TYR A 71 -23.35 7.27 6.22
C TYR A 71 -24.38 7.86 7.22
N ASP A 72 -24.09 9.02 7.80
CA ASP A 72 -25.01 9.76 8.66
C ASP A 72 -24.88 11.26 8.36
N GLU A 73 -25.79 11.80 7.58
CA GLU A 73 -25.79 13.20 7.18
C GLU A 73 -26.04 14.15 8.36
N SER A 74 -26.88 13.73 9.32
CA SER A 74 -27.25 14.55 10.46
C SER A 74 -26.06 14.82 11.40
N ARG A 75 -25.12 13.87 11.48
CA ARG A 75 -23.93 13.92 12.33
C ARG A 75 -22.63 14.10 11.54
N GLN A 76 -22.72 14.31 10.23
CA GLN A 76 -21.55 14.43 9.33
C GLN A 76 -20.55 13.26 9.49
N ARG A 77 -21.06 12.03 9.67
CA ARG A 77 -20.22 10.84 9.85
C ARG A 77 -19.89 10.20 8.51
N HIS A 78 -18.63 9.87 8.35
CA HIS A 78 -18.08 9.32 7.11
C HIS A 78 -17.41 7.98 7.34
N GLU A 79 -17.44 7.15 6.29
CA GLU A 79 -16.63 5.95 6.15
C GLU A 79 -15.63 6.15 5.02
N TYR A 80 -14.46 5.53 5.17
CA TYR A 80 -13.42 5.46 4.15
C TYR A 80 -13.44 4.06 3.55
N ARG A 81 -13.60 3.98 2.23
CA ARG A 81 -13.69 2.70 1.51
C ARG A 81 -12.62 2.63 0.44
N LEU A 82 -12.01 1.46 0.28
CA LEU A 82 -11.04 1.22 -0.79
C LEU A 82 -11.69 1.37 -2.16
N THR A 83 -11.03 2.10 -3.04
CA THR A 83 -11.28 2.08 -4.49
C THR A 83 -10.57 0.87 -5.12
N ASP A 84 -10.76 0.64 -6.42
CA ASP A 84 -10.00 -0.40 -7.13
C ASP A 84 -8.50 -0.10 -7.10
N LYS A 85 -8.10 1.17 -7.32
CA LYS A 85 -6.71 1.63 -7.16
C LYS A 85 -6.16 1.33 -5.75
N GLY A 86 -6.96 1.53 -4.71
CA GLY A 86 -6.57 1.22 -3.34
C GLY A 86 -6.41 -0.27 -3.08
N ARG A 87 -7.28 -1.12 -3.66
CA ARG A 87 -7.19 -2.59 -3.55
C ARG A 87 -5.95 -3.15 -4.23
N GLU A 88 -5.54 -2.55 -5.37
CA GLU A 88 -4.33 -2.94 -6.09
C GLU A 88 -3.03 -2.67 -5.33
N VAL A 89 -3.07 -1.92 -4.22
CA VAL A 89 -1.92 -1.77 -3.31
C VAL A 89 -1.70 -3.05 -2.47
N TYR A 90 -2.73 -3.87 -2.25
CA TYR A 90 -2.59 -5.04 -1.38
C TYR A 90 -1.50 -6.04 -1.80
N PRO A 91 -1.32 -6.41 -3.08
CA PRO A 91 -0.20 -7.25 -3.52
C PRO A 91 1.17 -6.66 -3.17
N ILE A 92 1.31 -5.33 -3.22
CA ILE A 92 2.55 -4.64 -2.83
C ILE A 92 2.78 -4.81 -1.33
N LEU A 93 1.74 -4.62 -0.50
CA LEU A 93 1.80 -4.84 0.95
C LEU A 93 2.13 -6.29 1.28
N ALA A 94 1.57 -7.26 0.56
CA ALA A 94 1.86 -8.67 0.75
C ALA A 94 3.31 -9.02 0.41
N ALA A 95 3.86 -8.44 -0.67
CA ALA A 95 5.27 -8.58 -1.01
C ALA A 95 6.20 -7.93 0.04
N MET A 96 5.80 -6.76 0.58
CA MET A 96 6.52 -6.12 1.70
C MET A 96 6.48 -6.99 2.96
N ALA A 97 5.34 -7.62 3.26
CA ALA A 97 5.22 -8.53 4.40
C ALA A 97 6.15 -9.73 4.22
N ALA A 98 6.17 -10.37 3.05
CA ALA A 98 7.06 -11.49 2.76
C ALA A 98 8.55 -11.13 2.94
N TRP A 99 8.93 -9.93 2.50
CA TRP A 99 10.29 -9.42 2.72
C TRP A 99 10.57 -9.13 4.20
N GLY A 100 9.61 -8.51 4.91
CA GLY A 100 9.71 -8.21 6.33
C GLY A 100 9.80 -9.48 7.19
N ASP A 101 8.99 -10.49 6.89
CA ASP A 101 9.00 -11.77 7.57
C ASP A 101 10.36 -12.48 7.43
N ARG A 102 10.98 -12.35 6.26
CA ARG A 102 12.29 -12.96 6.01
C ARG A 102 13.46 -12.26 6.73
N TRP A 103 13.42 -10.92 6.84
CA TRP A 103 14.59 -10.14 7.23
C TRP A 103 14.45 -9.35 8.53
N LEU A 104 13.22 -9.13 9.00
CA LEU A 104 12.93 -8.25 10.13
C LEU A 104 12.25 -8.96 11.31
N THR A 105 11.96 -10.25 11.18
CA THR A 105 11.40 -11.04 12.29
C THR A 105 12.50 -11.59 13.19
N GLY A 106 12.17 -11.70 14.47
CA GLY A 106 13.03 -12.32 15.48
C GLY A 106 12.84 -13.86 15.56
N PRO A 107 13.40 -14.49 16.59
CA PRO A 107 13.34 -15.94 16.79
C PRO A 107 11.91 -16.48 17.01
N GLU A 108 10.95 -15.60 17.33
CA GLU A 108 9.53 -15.97 17.50
C GLU A 108 8.80 -16.18 16.17
N GLY A 109 9.44 -15.84 15.05
CA GLY A 109 8.88 -16.02 13.71
C GLY A 109 7.95 -14.89 13.24
N THR A 110 7.22 -15.15 12.17
CA THR A 110 6.31 -14.17 11.56
C THR A 110 5.09 -13.88 12.46
N PRO A 111 4.72 -12.60 12.63
CA PRO A 111 3.61 -12.23 13.52
C PRO A 111 2.22 -12.56 12.94
N LEU A 112 2.10 -12.69 11.61
CA LEU A 112 0.84 -12.99 10.93
C LEU A 112 1.05 -13.98 9.79
N ILE A 113 0.21 -14.99 9.73
CA ILE A 113 0.14 -15.92 8.60
C ILE A 113 -0.94 -15.43 7.64
N LEU A 114 -0.60 -15.28 6.37
CA LEU A 114 -1.55 -14.95 5.33
C LEU A 114 -2.20 -16.24 4.79
N HIS A 115 -3.52 -16.32 4.84
CA HIS A 115 -4.29 -17.42 4.32
C HIS A 115 -5.00 -17.02 3.03
N HIS A 116 -4.76 -17.75 1.93
CA HIS A 116 -5.40 -17.49 0.64
C HIS A 116 -6.68 -18.31 0.52
N THR A 117 -7.81 -17.64 0.76
CA THR A 117 -9.13 -18.28 0.84
C THR A 117 -9.59 -18.99 -0.45
N THR A 118 -9.05 -18.58 -1.61
CA THR A 118 -9.41 -19.18 -2.90
C THR A 118 -8.87 -20.61 -3.05
N CYS A 119 -7.66 -20.88 -2.55
CA CYS A 119 -7.04 -22.21 -2.62
C CYS A 119 -6.94 -22.91 -1.26
N ASP A 120 -7.39 -22.25 -0.18
CA ASP A 120 -7.43 -22.76 1.20
C ASP A 120 -6.04 -23.17 1.73
N HIS A 121 -5.01 -22.32 1.46
CA HIS A 121 -3.65 -22.55 1.93
C HIS A 121 -3.06 -21.33 2.59
N ASP A 122 -2.21 -21.56 3.58
CA ASP A 122 -1.32 -20.53 4.09
C ASP A 122 -0.27 -20.20 3.04
N MET A 123 0.01 -18.93 2.86
CA MET A 123 0.84 -18.45 1.76
C MET A 123 1.73 -17.28 2.16
N HIS A 124 2.75 -17.05 1.36
CA HIS A 124 3.47 -15.78 1.27
C HIS A 124 3.42 -15.26 -0.17
N ALA A 125 3.52 -13.94 -0.34
CA ALA A 125 3.51 -13.37 -1.67
C ALA A 125 4.85 -13.61 -2.38
N GLU A 126 4.77 -14.00 -3.65
CA GLU A 126 5.91 -14.07 -4.56
C GLU A 126 5.71 -13.11 -5.72
N VAL A 127 6.78 -12.43 -6.13
CA VAL A 127 6.78 -11.57 -7.31
C VAL A 127 7.48 -12.34 -8.44
N VAL A 128 6.72 -12.61 -9.50
CA VAL A 128 7.14 -13.46 -10.61
C VAL A 128 7.08 -12.71 -11.94
N CYS A 129 7.80 -13.20 -12.93
CA CYS A 129 7.70 -12.73 -14.30
C CYS A 129 6.32 -13.08 -14.89
N SER A 130 5.65 -12.12 -15.54
CA SER A 130 4.35 -12.34 -16.18
C SER A 130 4.38 -13.37 -17.31
N GLU A 131 5.55 -13.58 -17.92
CA GLU A 131 5.71 -14.45 -19.08
C GLU A 131 6.08 -15.89 -18.69
N CYS A 132 7.13 -16.06 -17.88
CA CYS A 132 7.64 -17.41 -17.55
C CYS A 132 7.26 -17.89 -16.15
N GLN A 133 6.65 -17.03 -15.33
CA GLN A 133 6.25 -17.31 -13.93
C GLN A 133 7.41 -17.61 -12.97
N GLU A 134 8.66 -17.43 -13.40
CA GLU A 134 9.82 -17.57 -12.53
C GLU A 134 9.96 -16.36 -11.59
N PRO A 135 10.46 -16.55 -10.36
CA PRO A 135 10.73 -15.46 -9.43
C PRO A 135 11.68 -14.42 -10.02
N LEU A 136 11.41 -13.13 -9.71
CA LEU A 136 12.25 -12.04 -10.20
C LEU A 136 13.52 -11.90 -9.38
N HIS A 137 14.67 -11.96 -10.05
CA HIS A 137 15.98 -11.66 -9.47
C HIS A 137 16.63 -10.48 -10.18
N VAL A 138 17.23 -9.57 -9.42
CA VAL A 138 17.81 -8.33 -9.98
C VAL A 138 18.83 -8.57 -11.10
N ARG A 139 19.51 -9.72 -11.11
CA ARG A 139 20.51 -10.08 -12.12
C ARG A 139 19.90 -10.45 -13.47
N ASP A 140 18.63 -10.84 -13.47
CA ASP A 140 17.92 -11.33 -14.67
C ASP A 140 17.09 -10.23 -15.33
N ILE A 141 17.08 -9.03 -14.75
CA ILE A 141 16.26 -7.90 -15.21
C ILE A 141 17.13 -6.87 -15.93
N ARG A 142 16.74 -6.51 -17.15
CA ARG A 142 17.27 -5.36 -17.89
C ARG A 142 16.16 -4.35 -18.09
N ALA A 143 16.38 -3.12 -17.63
CA ALA A 143 15.49 -2.00 -17.94
C ALA A 143 15.92 -1.33 -19.26
N THR A 144 14.95 -1.01 -20.11
CA THR A 144 15.13 -0.23 -21.35
C THR A 144 14.13 0.92 -21.37
N PRO A 145 14.44 2.06 -22.04
CA PRO A 145 13.50 3.15 -22.16
C PRO A 145 12.17 2.68 -22.77
N GLY A 146 11.08 3.02 -22.12
CA GLY A 146 9.73 2.80 -22.62
C GLY A 146 9.18 4.05 -23.35
N PRO A 147 7.94 3.99 -23.89
CA PRO A 147 7.33 5.11 -24.65
C PRO A 147 7.23 6.42 -23.87
N GLY A 148 7.12 6.35 -22.54
CA GLY A 148 7.05 7.52 -21.67
C GLY A 148 8.42 8.05 -21.18
N TYR A 149 9.52 7.49 -21.67
CA TYR A 149 10.84 8.00 -21.35
C TYR A 149 11.15 9.25 -22.18
N PRO A 150 11.66 10.35 -21.58
CA PRO A 150 11.95 11.57 -22.33
C PRO A 150 12.92 11.31 -23.47
N SER A 151 12.59 11.81 -24.66
CA SER A 151 13.54 11.85 -25.78
C SER A 151 14.60 12.89 -25.46
N SER A 152 15.88 12.53 -25.59
CA SER A 152 17.02 13.45 -25.46
C SER A 152 17.04 14.48 -26.57
#